data_ec0bc460c11d776023f116e825a9adfc
#
_entry.id   ec0bc460c11d776023f116e825a9adfc
#
_cell.length_a   1.000
_cell.length_b   1.000
_cell.length_c   1.000
_cell.angle_alpha   90.00
_cell.angle_beta   90.00
_cell.angle_gamma   90.00
#
_symmetry.space_group_name_H-M   'P 1'
#
loop_
_entity.id
_entity.type
_entity.pdbx_description
1 polymer ?
#
loop_
_entity_poly.entity_id
_entity_poly.type
_entity_poly.pdbx_seq_one_letter_code
_entity_poly.pdbx_strand_id
1 'polypeptide(L)'
;MQADDFIKLVDNPEFISGIYNYCDRWCEKCNYVSRCTVGTMDQLMRFGRNPDEPISTEEMTNLFEIATGNSIDKENVHHITIDLDELMNDEDEISLLNNLEQSEEETEYMLSMKEAQEFTEQHDLSHTVHQYTLKCMRWKKKMYHYFYIDSSKSPVEYKYIGKNATQNDEQKIAIQDAFAVIDWYAMMFEVKLKRALHGYFTDKDDYAPDNYQSDFNGSAKVVVIGIQRCIEAFQTLSTFFVEDKNELNQFIDLLTIVKQKTELQFPDLHKFVRPAFDTEN
;
A
#
# COMPACT_ATOMS: atom_id res chain seq x y z
N MET A 1 4.64 17.06 -17.32
CA MET A 1 5.89 17.19 -16.56
C MET A 1 6.99 16.64 -17.45
N GLN A 2 8.02 17.40 -17.74
CA GLN A 2 9.15 16.91 -18.58
C GLN A 2 10.11 16.07 -17.72
N ALA A 3 10.94 15.22 -18.34
CA ALA A 3 11.89 14.37 -17.61
C ALA A 3 12.81 15.16 -16.68
N ASP A 4 13.26 16.35 -17.11
CA ASP A 4 14.08 17.26 -16.31
C ASP A 4 13.38 17.78 -15.05
N ASP A 5 12.05 17.96 -15.11
CA ASP A 5 11.26 18.37 -13.94
C ASP A 5 11.14 17.24 -12.93
N PHE A 6 11.07 16.00 -13.42
CA PHE A 6 11.05 14.81 -12.58
C PHE A 6 12.38 14.60 -11.84
N ILE A 7 13.51 14.71 -12.57
CA ILE A 7 14.86 14.62 -11.98
C ILE A 7 15.03 15.68 -10.88
N LYS A 8 14.67 16.93 -11.16
CA LYS A 8 14.73 18.02 -10.17
C LYS A 8 13.85 17.75 -8.95
N LEU A 9 12.71 17.07 -9.14
CA LEU A 9 11.82 16.71 -8.04
C LEU A 9 12.45 15.63 -7.16
N VAL A 10 13.05 14.60 -7.77
CA VAL A 10 13.70 13.49 -7.04
C VAL A 10 14.93 13.97 -6.27
N ASP A 11 15.73 14.87 -6.86
CA ASP A 11 16.95 15.41 -6.28
C ASP A 11 16.71 16.59 -5.34
N ASN A 12 15.48 16.95 -5.03
CA ASN A 12 15.18 18.06 -4.14
C ASN A 12 15.69 17.77 -2.71
N PRO A 13 16.69 18.56 -2.21
CA PRO A 13 17.28 18.34 -0.88
C PRO A 13 16.33 18.58 0.28
N GLU A 14 15.19 19.21 0.05
CA GLU A 14 14.12 19.40 1.05
C GLU A 14 13.30 18.14 1.28
N PHE A 15 13.38 17.16 0.37
CA PHE A 15 12.64 15.92 0.53
C PHE A 15 13.33 14.98 1.53
N ILE A 16 12.47 14.33 2.34
CA ILE A 16 12.91 13.37 3.34
C ILE A 16 13.13 12.03 2.63
N SER A 17 14.40 11.63 2.53
CA SER A 17 14.78 10.39 1.86
C SER A 17 14.09 9.17 2.52
N GLY A 18 13.48 8.32 1.70
CA GLY A 18 12.90 7.06 2.13
C GLY A 18 11.61 7.15 2.96
N ILE A 19 11.10 8.36 3.27
CA ILE A 19 9.87 8.54 4.08
C ILE A 19 8.69 7.73 3.54
N TYR A 20 8.55 7.63 2.22
CA TYR A 20 7.46 6.93 1.55
C TYR A 20 7.51 5.40 1.70
N ASN A 21 8.65 4.83 2.10
CA ASN A 21 8.78 3.40 2.33
C ASN A 21 8.11 2.96 3.64
N TYR A 22 8.14 3.84 4.66
CA TYR A 22 7.73 3.53 6.03
C TYR A 22 6.55 4.38 6.50
N CYS A 23 5.72 4.83 5.57
CA CYS A 23 4.45 5.49 5.84
C CYS A 23 3.26 4.58 5.49
N ASP A 24 2.07 5.01 5.87
CA ASP A 24 0.81 4.34 5.57
C ASP A 24 0.19 4.76 4.23
N ARG A 25 0.93 5.55 3.43
CA ARG A 25 0.48 6.06 2.13
C ARG A 25 -0.80 6.91 2.15
N TRP A 26 -1.27 7.32 3.31
CA TRP A 26 -2.41 8.22 3.43
C TRP A 26 -1.99 9.67 3.23
N CYS A 27 -1.62 9.99 1.99
CA CYS A 27 -1.00 11.28 1.63
C CYS A 27 -1.91 12.47 1.96
N GLU A 28 -3.21 12.31 1.86
CA GLU A 28 -4.21 13.36 2.13
C GLU A 28 -4.29 13.75 3.62
N LYS A 29 -3.85 12.86 4.52
CA LYS A 29 -3.77 13.11 5.96
C LYS A 29 -2.32 13.22 6.45
N CYS A 30 -1.34 13.28 5.54
CA CYS A 30 0.09 13.29 5.88
C CYS A 30 0.62 14.71 6.05
N ASN A 31 1.22 15.00 7.20
CA ASN A 31 1.85 16.30 7.45
C ASN A 31 3.15 16.54 6.66
N TYR A 32 3.71 15.47 6.08
CA TYR A 32 4.98 15.51 5.35
C TYR A 32 4.80 15.43 3.84
N VAL A 33 3.59 15.55 3.32
CA VAL A 33 3.29 15.36 1.88
C VAL A 33 4.12 16.28 1.00
N SER A 34 4.32 17.55 1.40
CA SER A 34 5.12 18.54 0.66
C SER A 34 6.65 18.28 0.72
N ARG A 35 7.08 17.41 1.63
CA ARG A 35 8.48 16.99 1.82
C ARG A 35 8.70 15.52 1.42
N CYS A 36 7.77 14.96 0.67
CA CYS A 36 7.78 13.58 0.22
C CYS A 36 7.72 13.52 -1.30
N THR A 37 8.71 12.94 -1.94
CA THR A 37 8.77 12.79 -3.41
C THR A 37 7.47 12.16 -3.95
N VAL A 38 7.05 11.03 -3.38
CA VAL A 38 5.85 10.30 -3.83
C VAL A 38 4.58 11.11 -3.57
N GLY A 39 4.45 11.75 -2.40
CA GLY A 39 3.28 12.57 -2.07
C GLY A 39 3.16 13.80 -2.97
N THR A 40 4.27 14.47 -3.23
CA THR A 40 4.30 15.62 -4.15
C THR A 40 3.97 15.20 -5.58
N MET A 41 4.53 14.08 -6.06
CA MET A 41 4.19 13.54 -7.37
C MET A 41 2.71 13.19 -7.49
N ASP A 42 2.15 12.53 -6.49
CA ASP A 42 0.73 12.19 -6.47
C ASP A 42 -0.15 13.44 -6.54
N GLN A 43 0.20 14.49 -5.79
CA GLN A 43 -0.48 15.79 -5.87
C GLN A 43 -0.37 16.43 -7.25
N LEU A 44 0.83 16.44 -7.85
CA LEU A 44 1.03 17.02 -9.19
C LEU A 44 0.23 16.27 -10.25
N MET A 45 0.17 14.94 -10.17
CA MET A 45 -0.62 14.12 -11.10
C MET A 45 -2.14 14.36 -10.92
N ARG A 46 -2.61 14.54 -9.68
CA ARG A 46 -4.04 14.75 -9.40
C ARG A 46 -4.50 16.17 -9.72
N PHE A 47 -3.72 17.19 -9.35
CA PHE A 47 -4.12 18.60 -9.51
C PHE A 47 -3.78 19.19 -10.89
N GLY A 48 -2.82 18.61 -11.62
CA GLY A 48 -2.51 19.01 -13.00
C GLY A 48 -3.50 18.47 -14.03
N ARG A 49 -4.54 17.76 -13.60
CA ARG A 49 -5.39 16.96 -14.48
C ARG A 49 -6.86 17.10 -14.14
N ASN A 50 -7.68 17.28 -15.17
CA ASN A 50 -9.10 17.04 -15.07
C ASN A 50 -9.32 15.51 -15.04
N PRO A 51 -9.89 14.92 -13.96
CA PRO A 51 -10.07 13.47 -13.85
C PRO A 51 -10.97 12.88 -14.96
N ASP A 52 -11.76 13.70 -15.61
CA ASP A 52 -12.67 13.31 -16.70
C ASP A 52 -11.99 13.38 -18.09
N GLU A 53 -10.76 13.86 -18.19
CA GLU A 53 -10.01 13.89 -19.45
C GLU A 53 -9.18 12.61 -19.62
N PRO A 54 -9.33 11.89 -20.75
CA PRO A 54 -8.52 10.71 -21.04
C PRO A 54 -7.03 11.10 -21.14
N ILE A 55 -6.16 10.20 -20.68
CA ILE A 55 -4.71 10.35 -20.83
C ILE A 55 -4.40 10.40 -22.32
N SER A 56 -3.74 11.47 -22.78
CA SER A 56 -3.29 11.53 -24.15
C SER A 56 -2.18 10.49 -24.37
N THR A 57 -2.06 9.99 -25.60
CA THR A 57 -1.00 9.04 -25.96
C THR A 57 0.40 9.61 -25.68
N GLU A 58 0.56 10.92 -25.83
CA GLU A 58 1.81 11.63 -25.56
C GLU A 58 2.15 11.65 -24.07
N GLU A 59 1.17 11.88 -23.21
CA GLU A 59 1.34 11.81 -21.74
C GLU A 59 1.64 10.38 -21.27
N MET A 60 0.97 9.37 -21.85
CA MET A 60 1.25 7.96 -21.55
C MET A 60 2.66 7.57 -21.97
N THR A 61 3.09 7.98 -23.16
CA THR A 61 4.44 7.73 -23.66
C THR A 61 5.48 8.38 -22.74
N ASN A 62 5.30 9.64 -22.37
CA ASN A 62 6.21 10.35 -21.44
C ASN A 62 6.25 9.68 -20.04
N LEU A 63 5.12 9.20 -19.53
CA LEU A 63 5.09 8.47 -18.25
C LEU A 63 5.82 7.13 -18.34
N PHE A 64 5.69 6.44 -19.46
CA PHE A 64 6.39 5.18 -19.71
C PHE A 64 7.90 5.38 -19.86
N GLU A 65 8.33 6.37 -20.62
CA GLU A 65 9.75 6.73 -20.77
C GLU A 65 10.39 7.11 -19.43
N ILE A 66 9.66 7.85 -18.59
CA ILE A 66 10.09 8.19 -17.21
C ILE A 66 10.19 6.93 -16.34
N ALA A 67 9.22 6.03 -16.43
CA ALA A 67 9.16 4.84 -15.60
C ALA A 67 10.21 3.78 -15.98
N THR A 68 10.55 3.67 -17.25
CA THR A 68 11.42 2.60 -17.78
C THR A 68 12.82 3.08 -18.12
N GLY A 69 13.05 4.41 -18.24
CA GLY A 69 14.30 4.99 -18.73
C GLY A 69 14.56 4.76 -20.23
N ASN A 70 13.60 4.16 -20.95
CA ASN A 70 13.70 3.87 -22.38
C ASN A 70 12.88 4.88 -23.18
N SER A 71 13.46 5.50 -24.22
CA SER A 71 12.71 6.32 -25.14
C SER A 71 11.91 5.46 -26.12
N ILE A 72 10.64 5.80 -26.29
CA ILE A 72 9.78 5.18 -27.30
C ILE A 72 9.91 5.97 -28.60
N ASP A 73 10.18 5.29 -29.72
CA ASP A 73 10.19 5.91 -31.03
C ASP A 73 8.77 6.37 -31.40
N LYS A 74 8.56 7.70 -31.32
CA LYS A 74 7.23 8.33 -31.48
C LYS A 74 6.62 8.14 -32.88
N GLU A 75 7.41 7.78 -33.88
CA GLU A 75 6.90 7.51 -35.24
C GLU A 75 6.23 6.15 -35.35
N ASN A 76 6.50 5.21 -34.43
CA ASN A 76 5.95 3.86 -34.42
C ASN A 76 4.78 3.65 -33.43
N VAL A 77 4.39 4.65 -32.65
CA VAL A 77 3.33 4.52 -31.61
C VAL A 77 1.91 4.46 -32.20
N HIS A 78 1.74 4.64 -33.53
CA HIS A 78 0.41 4.78 -34.12
C HIS A 78 -0.50 3.55 -34.07
N HIS A 79 0.01 2.37 -33.70
CA HIS A 79 -0.81 1.14 -33.56
C HIS A 79 -0.21 0.14 -32.56
N ILE A 80 -0.04 0.52 -31.28
CA ILE A 80 0.02 -0.50 -30.24
C ILE A 80 -1.42 -0.76 -29.77
N THR A 81 -2.21 -1.39 -30.60
CA THR A 81 -3.23 -2.31 -30.11
C THR A 81 -2.43 -3.54 -29.66
N ILE A 82 -2.16 -3.64 -28.37
CA ILE A 82 -1.61 -4.88 -27.82
C ILE A 82 -2.72 -5.91 -27.98
N ASP A 83 -2.68 -6.67 -29.05
CA ASP A 83 -3.46 -7.89 -29.17
C ASP A 83 -2.80 -8.89 -28.23
N LEU A 84 -3.36 -9.04 -27.04
CA LEU A 84 -2.88 -9.97 -26.02
C LEU A 84 -2.89 -11.42 -26.54
N ASP A 85 -3.73 -11.73 -27.51
CA ASP A 85 -3.79 -13.06 -28.14
C ASP A 85 -2.62 -13.27 -29.12
N GLU A 86 -2.11 -12.20 -29.77
CA GLU A 86 -0.95 -12.25 -30.65
C GLU A 86 0.36 -12.38 -29.82
N LEU A 87 0.46 -11.66 -28.69
CA LEU A 87 1.61 -11.76 -27.76
C LEU A 87 1.73 -13.13 -27.09
N MET A 88 0.60 -13.82 -26.89
CA MET A 88 0.56 -15.15 -26.26
C MET A 88 0.85 -16.29 -27.25
N ASN A 89 0.85 -16.02 -28.57
CA ASN A 89 1.02 -17.04 -29.62
C ASN A 89 2.36 -16.95 -30.37
N ASP A 90 3.22 -16.02 -30.04
CA ASP A 90 4.55 -15.91 -30.67
C ASP A 90 5.53 -16.88 -30.01
N GLU A 91 5.49 -18.16 -30.47
CA GLU A 91 6.40 -19.23 -30.03
C GLU A 91 7.89 -18.85 -30.25
N ASP A 92 8.18 -17.94 -31.18
CA ASP A 92 9.54 -17.48 -31.47
C ASP A 92 10.05 -16.50 -30.41
N GLU A 93 9.22 -15.59 -29.85
CA GLU A 93 9.60 -14.71 -28.73
C GLU A 93 9.76 -15.50 -27.41
N ILE A 94 8.89 -16.47 -27.17
CA ILE A 94 9.01 -17.39 -26.02
C ILE A 94 10.29 -18.23 -26.12
N SER A 95 10.67 -18.65 -27.35
CA SER A 95 11.91 -19.38 -27.58
C SER A 95 13.15 -18.50 -27.44
N LEU A 96 13.08 -17.21 -27.78
CA LEU A 96 14.12 -16.22 -27.55
C LEU A 96 14.32 -15.93 -26.06
N LEU A 97 13.24 -15.79 -25.29
CA LEU A 97 13.29 -15.64 -23.84
C LEU A 97 13.86 -16.89 -23.14
N ASN A 98 13.52 -18.08 -23.63
CA ASN A 98 14.06 -19.35 -23.11
C ASN A 98 15.51 -19.62 -23.52
N ASN A 99 16.04 -18.95 -24.56
CA ASN A 99 17.41 -19.08 -25.03
C ASN A 99 18.36 -17.98 -24.52
N LEU A 100 17.87 -17.01 -23.73
CA LEU A 100 18.76 -16.18 -22.94
C LEU A 100 19.45 -17.10 -21.92
N GLU A 101 20.73 -17.39 -22.12
CA GLU A 101 21.57 -18.03 -21.09
C GLU A 101 21.55 -17.10 -19.88
N GLN A 102 20.66 -17.40 -18.92
CA GLN A 102 20.66 -16.72 -17.63
C GLN A 102 22.00 -17.04 -16.97
N SER A 103 22.69 -16.02 -16.48
CA SER A 103 23.91 -16.23 -15.72
C SER A 103 23.58 -17.11 -14.49
N GLU A 104 24.57 -17.86 -13.98
CA GLU A 104 24.38 -18.65 -12.75
C GLU A 104 23.89 -17.76 -11.61
N GLU A 105 24.35 -16.52 -11.51
CA GLU A 105 23.93 -15.52 -10.51
C GLU A 105 22.46 -15.11 -10.67
N GLU A 106 21.97 -14.90 -11.93
CA GLU A 106 20.56 -14.61 -12.18
C GLU A 106 19.65 -15.78 -11.81
N THR A 107 20.12 -17.02 -12.08
CA THR A 107 19.38 -18.23 -11.74
C THR A 107 19.30 -18.41 -10.21
N GLU A 108 20.40 -18.17 -9.49
CA GLU A 108 20.44 -18.23 -8.02
C GLU A 108 19.56 -17.14 -7.39
N TYR A 109 19.62 -15.91 -7.91
CA TYR A 109 18.73 -14.81 -7.48
C TYR A 109 17.25 -15.16 -7.68
N MET A 110 16.86 -15.64 -8.86
CA MET A 110 15.48 -16.03 -9.16
C MET A 110 14.99 -17.16 -8.25
N LEU A 111 15.87 -18.12 -7.93
CA LEU A 111 15.55 -19.21 -7.01
C LEU A 111 15.30 -18.68 -5.59
N SER A 112 16.18 -17.82 -5.10
CA SER A 112 16.04 -17.17 -3.79
C SER A 112 14.74 -16.35 -3.69
N MET A 113 14.38 -15.61 -4.73
CA MET A 113 13.11 -14.85 -4.79
C MET A 113 11.89 -15.76 -4.74
N LYS A 114 11.95 -16.92 -5.43
CA LYS A 114 10.87 -17.90 -5.40
C LYS A 114 10.72 -18.52 -4.01
N GLU A 115 11.83 -18.89 -3.36
CA GLU A 115 11.82 -19.42 -2.00
C GLU A 115 11.27 -18.39 -0.99
N ALA A 116 11.64 -17.11 -1.13
CA ALA A 116 11.11 -16.02 -0.32
C ALA A 116 9.60 -15.84 -0.51
N GLN A 117 9.11 -15.98 -1.74
CA GLN A 117 7.68 -15.93 -2.03
C GLN A 117 6.95 -17.11 -1.39
N GLU A 118 7.46 -18.34 -1.57
CA GLU A 118 6.86 -19.54 -0.98
C GLU A 118 6.83 -19.47 0.55
N PHE A 119 7.93 -19.03 1.18
CA PHE A 119 7.97 -18.77 2.62
C PHE A 119 6.90 -17.77 3.05
N THR A 120 6.79 -16.65 2.34
CA THR A 120 5.84 -15.58 2.65
C THR A 120 4.39 -16.08 2.52
N GLU A 121 4.07 -16.82 1.47
CA GLU A 121 2.72 -17.34 1.23
C GLU A 121 2.31 -18.41 2.24
N GLN A 122 3.23 -19.27 2.64
CA GLN A 122 2.98 -20.36 3.60
C GLN A 122 3.03 -19.91 5.06
N HIS A 123 3.50 -18.71 5.33
CA HIS A 123 3.67 -18.23 6.69
C HIS A 123 2.34 -18.04 7.41
N ASP A 124 2.21 -18.52 8.65
CA ASP A 124 0.98 -18.43 9.45
C ASP A 124 0.46 -16.98 9.63
N LEU A 125 1.37 -16.01 9.73
CA LEU A 125 1.01 -14.60 9.82
C LEU A 125 0.36 -14.09 8.52
N SER A 126 0.82 -14.54 7.34
CA SER A 126 0.19 -14.22 6.04
C SER A 126 -1.22 -14.77 5.97
N HIS A 127 -1.43 -16.01 6.41
CA HIS A 127 -2.78 -16.59 6.46
C HIS A 127 -3.69 -15.85 7.43
N THR A 128 -3.18 -15.48 8.60
CA THR A 128 -3.97 -14.77 9.62
C THR A 128 -4.40 -13.39 9.13
N VAL A 129 -3.49 -12.63 8.52
CA VAL A 129 -3.83 -11.30 7.98
C VAL A 129 -4.76 -11.38 6.77
N HIS A 130 -4.58 -12.38 5.92
CA HIS A 130 -5.48 -12.61 4.78
C HIS A 130 -6.92 -12.90 5.24
N GLN A 131 -7.10 -13.72 6.29
CA GLN A 131 -8.41 -13.95 6.90
C GLN A 131 -9.03 -12.65 7.43
N TYR A 132 -8.25 -11.78 8.07
CA TYR A 132 -8.71 -10.45 8.47
C TYR A 132 -9.17 -9.64 7.26
N THR A 133 -8.34 -9.54 6.22
CA THR A 133 -8.65 -8.79 4.99
C THR A 133 -9.97 -9.23 4.39
N LEU A 134 -10.17 -10.53 4.15
CA LEU A 134 -11.40 -11.07 3.59
C LEU A 134 -12.63 -10.80 4.47
N LYS A 135 -12.49 -10.99 5.79
CA LYS A 135 -13.58 -10.73 6.73
C LYS A 135 -13.93 -9.25 6.75
N CYS A 136 -12.92 -8.37 6.79
CA CYS A 136 -13.10 -6.91 6.78
C CYS A 136 -13.78 -6.43 5.50
N MET A 137 -13.36 -6.92 4.33
CA MET A 137 -14.00 -6.57 3.05
C MET A 137 -15.48 -6.97 3.00
N ARG A 138 -15.84 -8.15 3.52
CA ARG A 138 -17.26 -8.56 3.61
C ARG A 138 -18.06 -7.68 4.56
N TRP A 139 -17.48 -7.33 5.71
CA TRP A 139 -18.11 -6.42 6.66
C TRP A 139 -18.28 -5.01 6.07
N LYS A 140 -17.27 -4.45 5.44
CA LYS A 140 -17.35 -3.16 4.75
C LYS A 140 -18.51 -3.12 3.74
N LYS A 141 -18.68 -4.19 2.95
CA LYS A 141 -19.80 -4.28 1.99
C LYS A 141 -21.15 -4.18 2.67
N LYS A 142 -21.32 -4.73 3.88
CA LYS A 142 -22.56 -4.56 4.69
C LYS A 142 -22.71 -3.12 5.18
N MET A 143 -21.57 -2.44 5.50
CA MET A 143 -21.60 -1.08 6.05
C MET A 143 -21.88 -0.02 5.00
N TYR A 144 -21.62 -0.25 3.72
CA TYR A 144 -21.79 0.75 2.66
C TYR A 144 -23.21 1.31 2.57
N HIS A 145 -24.24 0.58 2.96
CA HIS A 145 -25.61 1.11 2.97
C HIS A 145 -25.88 2.19 4.03
N TYR A 146 -24.96 2.37 4.98
CA TYR A 146 -24.99 3.46 5.95
C TYR A 146 -24.27 4.72 5.49
N PHE A 147 -23.60 4.66 4.34
CA PHE A 147 -22.78 5.76 3.83
C PHE A 147 -23.21 6.15 2.43
N TYR A 148 -23.22 7.45 2.17
CA TYR A 148 -23.08 7.95 0.82
C TYR A 148 -21.58 7.95 0.48
N ILE A 149 -21.25 7.36 -0.66
CA ILE A 149 -19.85 7.21 -1.11
C ILE A 149 -19.67 8.07 -2.34
N ASP A 150 -18.83 9.08 -2.24
CA ASP A 150 -18.43 9.92 -3.37
C ASP A 150 -17.09 9.40 -3.95
N SER A 151 -17.21 8.49 -4.92
CA SER A 151 -16.06 7.92 -5.62
C SER A 151 -15.45 8.86 -6.67
N SER A 152 -16.09 10.01 -6.98
CA SER A 152 -15.51 11.03 -7.85
C SER A 152 -14.41 11.82 -7.16
N LYS A 153 -14.34 11.76 -5.84
CA LYS A 153 -13.29 12.40 -5.04
C LYS A 153 -12.12 11.48 -4.77
N SER A 154 -10.94 12.05 -4.67
CA SER A 154 -9.74 11.36 -4.22
C SER A 154 -9.12 12.17 -3.06
N PRO A 155 -9.09 11.61 -1.83
CA PRO A 155 -9.59 10.28 -1.47
C PRO A 155 -11.11 10.17 -1.57
N VAL A 156 -11.61 8.92 -1.64
CA VAL A 156 -13.04 8.63 -1.61
C VAL A 156 -13.64 9.21 -0.33
N GLU A 157 -14.66 10.03 -0.47
CA GLU A 157 -15.38 10.60 0.67
C GLU A 157 -16.52 9.69 1.12
N TYR A 158 -16.56 9.43 2.42
CA TYR A 158 -17.66 8.70 3.09
C TYR A 158 -18.50 9.68 3.88
N LYS A 159 -19.77 9.83 3.53
CA LYS A 159 -20.72 10.60 4.31
C LYS A 159 -21.70 9.66 4.99
N TYR A 160 -21.68 9.61 6.32
CA TYR A 160 -22.60 8.79 7.07
C TYR A 160 -24.03 9.34 6.97
N ILE A 161 -24.94 8.53 6.43
CA ILE A 161 -26.36 8.90 6.23
C ILE A 161 -27.28 8.29 7.29
N GLY A 162 -26.77 7.29 8.07
CA GLY A 162 -27.44 6.71 9.21
C GLY A 162 -28.73 5.95 8.92
N LYS A 163 -29.08 5.01 9.81
CA LYS A 163 -30.43 4.41 9.81
C LYS A 163 -31.44 5.25 10.60
N ASN A 164 -30.97 6.00 11.61
CA ASN A 164 -31.83 6.79 12.49
C ASN A 164 -31.18 8.17 12.69
N ALA A 165 -31.97 9.23 12.54
CA ALA A 165 -31.55 10.64 12.64
C ALA A 165 -31.18 11.10 14.07
N THR A 166 -30.79 10.18 14.96
CA THR A 166 -30.55 10.48 16.39
C THR A 166 -29.11 10.92 16.68
N GLN A 167 -28.15 10.69 15.75
CA GLN A 167 -26.77 11.11 15.95
C GLN A 167 -26.61 12.60 15.62
N ASN A 168 -25.89 13.31 16.51
CA ASN A 168 -25.45 14.68 16.23
C ASN A 168 -24.31 14.69 15.20
N ASP A 169 -23.89 15.87 14.73
CA ASP A 169 -22.89 15.99 13.66
C ASP A 169 -21.51 15.52 14.11
N GLU A 170 -21.13 15.70 15.38
CA GLU A 170 -19.86 15.19 15.93
C GLU A 170 -19.81 13.66 15.91
N GLN A 171 -20.92 13.00 16.27
CA GLN A 171 -21.02 11.54 16.22
C GLN A 171 -20.93 11.01 14.78
N LYS A 172 -21.57 11.71 13.82
CA LYS A 172 -21.48 11.35 12.41
C LYS A 172 -20.05 11.45 11.90
N ILE A 173 -19.32 12.52 12.26
CA ILE A 173 -17.91 12.71 11.89
C ILE A 173 -17.08 11.57 12.51
N ALA A 174 -17.26 11.25 13.78
CA ALA A 174 -16.52 10.17 14.43
C ALA A 174 -16.75 8.80 13.74
N ILE A 175 -17.98 8.51 13.31
CA ILE A 175 -18.33 7.30 12.56
C ILE A 175 -17.64 7.32 11.18
N GLN A 176 -17.66 8.44 10.48
CA GLN A 176 -17.04 8.60 9.16
C GLN A 176 -15.51 8.40 9.24
N ASP A 177 -14.87 9.05 10.20
CA ASP A 177 -13.42 8.95 10.39
C ASP A 177 -13.01 7.52 10.77
N ALA A 178 -13.74 6.89 11.69
CA ALA A 178 -13.45 5.50 12.06
C ALA A 178 -13.62 4.54 10.88
N PHE A 179 -14.67 4.72 10.07
CA PHE A 179 -14.89 3.89 8.88
C PHE A 179 -13.79 4.13 7.84
N ALA A 180 -13.39 5.37 7.59
CA ALA A 180 -12.32 5.71 6.66
C ALA A 180 -10.97 5.08 7.08
N VAL A 181 -10.66 5.06 8.38
CA VAL A 181 -9.47 4.36 8.92
C VAL A 181 -9.51 2.87 8.59
N ILE A 182 -10.62 2.20 8.89
CA ILE A 182 -10.75 0.77 8.63
C ILE A 182 -10.68 0.47 7.14
N ASP A 183 -11.33 1.29 6.31
CA ASP A 183 -11.31 1.13 4.86
C ASP A 183 -9.90 1.24 4.30
N TRP A 184 -9.14 2.25 4.74
CA TRP A 184 -7.77 2.49 4.30
C TRP A 184 -6.84 1.33 4.64
N TYR A 185 -6.90 0.85 5.87
CA TYR A 185 -5.98 -0.19 6.35
C TYR A 185 -6.40 -1.62 5.97
N ALA A 186 -7.63 -1.85 5.51
CA ALA A 186 -8.17 -3.19 5.28
C ALA A 186 -7.29 -4.09 4.40
N MET A 187 -6.68 -3.54 3.35
CA MET A 187 -5.78 -4.27 2.45
C MET A 187 -4.30 -4.03 2.73
N MET A 188 -3.97 -2.88 3.32
CA MET A 188 -2.59 -2.46 3.50
C MET A 188 -1.80 -3.41 4.41
N PHE A 189 -2.43 -3.99 5.42
CA PHE A 189 -1.77 -4.91 6.34
C PHE A 189 -1.20 -6.12 5.61
N GLU A 190 -1.98 -6.72 4.70
CA GLU A 190 -1.53 -7.88 3.94
C GLU A 190 -0.32 -7.54 3.06
N VAL A 191 -0.38 -6.43 2.34
CA VAL A 191 0.71 -5.98 1.46
C VAL A 191 1.98 -5.69 2.25
N LYS A 192 1.87 -4.94 3.35
CA LYS A 192 3.04 -4.57 4.17
C LYS A 192 3.62 -5.76 4.94
N LEU A 193 2.79 -6.67 5.43
CA LEU A 193 3.28 -7.90 6.09
C LEU A 193 3.96 -8.84 5.12
N LYS A 194 3.42 -9.04 3.92
CA LYS A 194 4.09 -9.83 2.89
C LYS A 194 5.45 -9.24 2.52
N ARG A 195 5.53 -7.91 2.38
CA ARG A 195 6.83 -7.24 2.17
C ARG A 195 7.79 -7.48 3.34
N ALA A 196 7.31 -7.37 4.58
CA ALA A 196 8.16 -7.61 5.75
C ALA A 196 8.65 -9.06 5.83
N LEU A 197 7.79 -10.04 5.57
CA LEU A 197 8.16 -11.46 5.59
C LEU A 197 9.13 -11.80 4.45
N HIS A 198 8.90 -11.29 3.27
CA HIS A 198 9.78 -11.48 2.12
C HIS A 198 11.17 -10.90 2.40
N GLY A 199 11.25 -9.64 2.84
CA GLY A 199 12.52 -9.01 3.20
C GLY A 199 13.22 -9.69 4.37
N TYR A 200 12.49 -10.18 5.36
CA TYR A 200 13.07 -10.99 6.44
C TYR A 200 13.71 -12.27 5.92
N PHE A 201 13.08 -12.95 4.97
CA PHE A 201 13.62 -14.16 4.40
C PHE A 201 14.88 -13.91 3.57
N THR A 202 14.88 -12.86 2.74
CA THR A 202 16.03 -12.52 1.88
C THR A 202 17.23 -12.00 2.67
N ASP A 203 16.97 -11.21 3.72
CA ASP A 203 18.01 -10.44 4.42
C ASP A 203 18.42 -11.07 5.77
N LYS A 204 17.78 -12.20 6.18
CA LYS A 204 17.97 -12.78 7.53
C LYS A 204 19.41 -13.19 7.82
N ASP A 205 20.15 -13.67 6.80
CA ASP A 205 21.52 -14.15 6.94
C ASP A 205 22.54 -13.01 6.95
N ASP A 206 22.19 -11.86 6.35
CA ASP A 206 22.97 -10.63 6.36
C ASP A 206 22.61 -9.68 7.52
N TYR A 207 21.62 -10.09 8.32
CA TYR A 207 21.10 -9.28 9.42
C TYR A 207 22.08 -9.28 10.60
N ALA A 208 22.87 -8.21 10.69
CA ALA A 208 23.66 -7.96 11.90
C ALA A 208 22.71 -7.72 13.10
N PRO A 209 22.96 -8.30 14.27
CA PRO A 209 22.10 -8.17 15.45
C PRO A 209 21.74 -6.75 15.85
N ASP A 210 22.56 -5.76 15.46
CA ASP A 210 22.37 -4.34 15.76
C ASP A 210 21.70 -3.57 14.61
N ASN A 211 21.37 -4.22 13.48
CA ASN A 211 20.73 -3.58 12.35
C ASN A 211 19.20 -3.62 12.42
N TYR A 212 18.65 -2.92 13.44
CA TYR A 212 17.19 -2.77 13.57
C TYR A 212 16.57 -1.86 12.50
N GLN A 213 17.37 -1.14 11.70
CA GLN A 213 16.92 -0.27 10.60
C GLN A 213 16.66 -1.03 9.27
N SER A 214 16.44 -2.33 9.33
CA SER A 214 16.08 -3.14 8.15
C SER A 214 14.71 -2.77 7.58
N ASP A 215 14.54 -2.95 6.25
CA ASP A 215 13.27 -2.68 5.56
C ASP A 215 12.11 -3.50 6.12
N PHE A 216 12.37 -4.75 6.51
CA PHE A 216 11.35 -5.62 7.07
C PHE A 216 10.85 -5.14 8.45
N ASN A 217 11.74 -4.64 9.32
CA ASN A 217 11.35 -4.04 10.60
C ASN A 217 10.53 -2.76 10.40
N GLY A 218 10.92 -1.92 9.44
CA GLY A 218 10.17 -0.71 9.09
C GLY A 218 8.77 -1.01 8.57
N SER A 219 8.65 -2.00 7.68
CA SER A 219 7.38 -2.45 7.13
C SER A 219 6.47 -3.04 8.21
N ALA A 220 7.02 -3.89 9.10
CA ALA A 220 6.30 -4.47 10.22
C ALA A 220 5.84 -3.41 11.23
N LYS A 221 6.67 -2.39 11.50
CA LYS A 221 6.30 -1.25 12.38
C LYS A 221 5.09 -0.49 11.85
N VAL A 222 5.04 -0.22 10.53
CA VAL A 222 3.88 0.46 9.91
C VAL A 222 2.60 -0.37 10.11
N VAL A 223 2.69 -1.70 9.97
CA VAL A 223 1.54 -2.59 10.21
C VAL A 223 1.04 -2.47 11.65
N VAL A 224 1.94 -2.56 12.64
CA VAL A 224 1.56 -2.48 14.06
C VAL A 224 0.89 -1.13 14.39
N ILE A 225 1.40 -0.02 13.84
CA ILE A 225 0.78 1.31 14.00
C ILE A 225 -0.62 1.35 13.37
N GLY A 226 -0.76 0.83 12.15
CA GLY A 226 -2.05 0.79 11.47
C GLY A 226 -3.07 -0.11 12.21
N ILE A 227 -2.63 -1.25 12.73
CA ILE A 227 -3.48 -2.13 13.56
C ILE A 227 -4.01 -1.39 14.78
N GLN A 228 -3.16 -0.63 15.49
CA GLN A 228 -3.59 0.13 16.65
C GLN A 228 -4.68 1.14 16.28
N ARG A 229 -4.51 1.87 15.17
CA ARG A 229 -5.51 2.81 14.64
C ARG A 229 -6.83 2.11 14.28
N CYS A 230 -6.77 0.93 13.66
CA CYS A 230 -7.97 0.15 13.35
C CYS A 230 -8.69 -0.37 14.59
N ILE A 231 -7.96 -0.81 15.61
CA ILE A 231 -8.55 -1.22 16.90
C ILE A 231 -9.34 -0.05 17.51
N GLU A 232 -8.75 1.15 17.57
CA GLU A 232 -9.40 2.36 18.06
C GLU A 232 -10.64 2.73 17.22
N ALA A 233 -10.56 2.58 15.89
CA ALA A 233 -11.67 2.81 14.99
C ALA A 233 -12.81 1.81 15.22
N PHE A 234 -12.53 0.51 15.37
CA PHE A 234 -13.55 -0.50 15.68
C PHE A 234 -14.16 -0.27 17.07
N GLN A 235 -13.37 0.13 18.07
CA GLN A 235 -13.87 0.51 19.39
C GLN A 235 -14.84 1.70 19.27
N THR A 236 -14.48 2.73 18.51
CA THR A 236 -15.35 3.88 18.24
C THR A 236 -16.67 3.44 17.61
N LEU A 237 -16.62 2.63 16.53
CA LEU A 237 -17.84 2.13 15.89
C LEU A 237 -18.68 1.28 16.83
N SER A 238 -18.09 0.49 17.74
CA SER A 238 -18.81 -0.35 18.69
C SER A 238 -19.66 0.43 19.68
N THR A 239 -19.38 1.73 19.87
CA THR A 239 -20.21 2.61 20.71
C THR A 239 -21.49 3.04 19.99
N PHE A 240 -21.49 3.07 18.66
CA PHE A 240 -22.62 3.53 17.85
C PHE A 240 -23.42 2.38 17.23
N PHE A 241 -22.79 1.26 16.94
CA PHE A 241 -23.41 0.08 16.35
C PHE A 241 -23.52 -1.05 17.39
N VAL A 242 -24.37 -0.82 18.38
CA VAL A 242 -24.52 -1.74 19.54
C VAL A 242 -24.96 -3.14 19.12
N GLU A 243 -25.80 -3.25 18.08
CA GLU A 243 -26.27 -4.53 17.54
C GLU A 243 -25.12 -5.34 16.90
N ASP A 244 -24.14 -4.65 16.31
CA ASP A 244 -22.98 -5.26 15.63
C ASP A 244 -21.76 -5.41 16.56
N LYS A 245 -21.88 -5.04 17.83
CA LYS A 245 -20.77 -4.98 18.79
C LYS A 245 -19.98 -6.29 18.88
N ASN A 246 -20.65 -7.43 18.81
CA ASN A 246 -19.99 -8.73 18.86
C ASN A 246 -19.13 -8.98 17.61
N GLU A 247 -19.60 -8.58 16.42
CA GLU A 247 -18.83 -8.69 15.18
C GLU A 247 -17.64 -7.73 15.21
N LEU A 248 -17.81 -6.49 15.68
CA LEU A 248 -16.76 -5.50 15.82
C LEU A 248 -15.67 -5.94 16.83
N ASN A 249 -16.06 -6.53 17.95
CA ASN A 249 -15.10 -7.09 18.91
C ASN A 249 -14.27 -8.24 18.31
N GLN A 250 -14.86 -9.09 17.47
CA GLN A 250 -14.09 -10.14 16.77
C GLN A 250 -13.01 -9.58 15.84
N PHE A 251 -13.19 -8.38 15.24
CA PHE A 251 -12.13 -7.71 14.49
C PHE A 251 -11.02 -7.22 15.41
N ILE A 252 -11.39 -6.65 16.58
CA ILE A 252 -10.42 -6.20 17.59
C ILE A 252 -9.56 -7.38 18.06
N ASP A 253 -10.19 -8.51 18.38
CA ASP A 253 -9.49 -9.73 18.81
C ASP A 253 -8.56 -10.24 17.72
N LEU A 254 -9.03 -10.30 16.47
CA LEU A 254 -8.22 -10.77 15.34
C LEU A 254 -7.04 -9.84 15.06
N LEU A 255 -7.23 -8.53 15.08
CA LEU A 255 -6.18 -7.55 14.93
C LEU A 255 -5.16 -7.62 16.08
N THR A 256 -5.62 -7.88 17.29
CA THR A 256 -4.74 -8.09 18.45
C THR A 256 -3.86 -9.31 18.25
N ILE A 257 -4.41 -10.42 17.72
CA ILE A 257 -3.64 -11.62 17.37
C ILE A 257 -2.61 -11.32 16.27
N VAL A 258 -3.02 -10.61 15.20
CA VAL A 258 -2.10 -10.21 14.12
C VAL A 258 -0.95 -9.36 14.67
N LYS A 259 -1.27 -8.38 15.53
CA LYS A 259 -0.26 -7.52 16.18
C LYS A 259 0.74 -8.35 16.97
N GLN A 260 0.27 -9.22 17.87
CA GLN A 260 1.12 -10.06 18.71
C GLN A 260 2.03 -10.98 17.86
N LYS A 261 1.49 -11.61 16.82
CA LYS A 261 2.28 -12.45 15.91
C LYS A 261 3.32 -11.62 15.14
N THR A 262 2.97 -10.38 14.74
CA THR A 262 3.89 -9.48 14.05
C THR A 262 5.05 -9.08 14.98
N GLU A 263 4.75 -8.70 16.23
CA GLU A 263 5.76 -8.33 17.22
C GLU A 263 6.66 -9.51 17.62
N LEU A 264 6.12 -10.73 17.61
CA LEU A 264 6.89 -11.94 17.86
C LEU A 264 7.82 -12.28 16.70
N GLN A 265 7.35 -12.12 15.46
CA GLN A 265 8.13 -12.38 14.24
C GLN A 265 9.22 -11.34 14.02
N PHE A 266 8.97 -10.08 14.38
CA PHE A 266 9.87 -8.95 14.20
C PHE A 266 10.14 -8.24 15.53
N PRO A 267 10.94 -8.84 16.43
CA PRO A 267 11.10 -8.33 17.80
C PRO A 267 11.73 -6.94 17.87
N ASP A 268 12.48 -6.53 16.85
CA ASP A 268 13.18 -5.24 16.79
C ASP A 268 12.37 -4.15 16.06
N LEU A 269 11.15 -4.43 15.60
CA LEU A 269 10.34 -3.44 14.87
C LEU A 269 10.13 -2.13 15.62
N HIS A 270 10.06 -2.17 16.96
CA HIS A 270 9.89 -0.96 17.79
C HIS A 270 11.14 -0.09 17.85
N LYS A 271 12.33 -0.67 17.62
CA LYS A 271 13.59 0.07 17.57
C LYS A 271 13.79 0.78 16.22
N PHE A 272 13.11 0.34 15.17
CA PHE A 272 13.16 1.01 13.86
C PHE A 272 12.69 2.45 13.98
N VAL A 273 13.47 3.39 13.44
CA VAL A 273 13.16 4.82 13.43
C VAL A 273 12.68 5.22 12.05
N ARG A 274 11.39 5.55 11.92
CA ARG A 274 10.84 6.02 10.64
C ARG A 274 11.28 7.45 10.37
N PRO A 275 11.85 7.74 9.18
CA PRO A 275 12.27 9.10 8.82
C PRO A 275 11.13 10.10 9.01
N ALA A 276 11.39 11.21 9.69
CA ALA A 276 10.50 12.28 10.11
C ALA A 276 9.41 11.87 11.11
N PHE A 277 8.74 10.74 10.94
CA PHE A 277 7.61 10.33 11.77
C PHE A 277 8.00 10.05 13.24
N ASP A 278 9.21 9.55 13.47
CA ASP A 278 9.69 9.17 14.80
C ASP A 278 10.85 10.08 15.28
N THR A 279 11.32 11.04 14.47
CA THR A 279 12.48 11.89 14.76
C THR A 279 12.14 13.37 14.99
N GLU A 280 10.99 13.84 14.49
CA GLU A 280 10.53 15.22 14.67
C GLU A 280 9.45 15.24 15.79
N ASN A 281 9.88 15.44 17.04
CA ASN A 281 9.04 15.82 18.19
C ASN A 281 9.36 17.23 18.64
#